data_b4034fb141285386ad72cac86ba7e91d
#
_entry.id   b4034fb141285386ad72cac86ba7e91d
#
_cell.length_a   1.000
_cell.length_b   1.000
_cell.length_c   1.000
_cell.angle_alpha   90.00
_cell.angle_beta   90.00
_cell.angle_gamma   90.00
#
_symmetry.space_group_name_H-M   'P 1'
#
loop_
_entity.id
_entity.type
_entity.pdbx_description
1 polymer ?
#
loop_
_entity_poly.entity_id
_entity_poly.type
_entity_poly.pdbx_seq_one_letter_code
_entity_poly.pdbx_strand_id
1 'polypeptide(L)'
;MFKLLKKSALAIFFILPFLVGNQKAEASHMMGADITYKCIDSFKFEVTLKWYRDCRGIPLNSAGGINVKCSNGSSQNVTLTLTNIREITPICATATGGCVPQNGYGSEGVEEHTYVGTLDFNTSPLSSLKNCTGKIIIGGSVNARNGAITTGPSGTIYTDAELVLKNAPCNNSPTLTSEPIAILCCNQPFFFNNGAVDNIDNDSLSYSWGHPRSAVSTNTGYGGNWSYNYAFSVYDPRNPIQPNNPIPSSNPPIGLYLNPETGDIIFTPVNC
;
A
#
# COMPACT_ATOMS: atom_id res chain seq x y z
N MET A 1 46.61 -21.57 -38.39
CA MET A 1 45.16 -21.42 -38.50
C MET A 1 44.40 -21.66 -37.18
N PHE A 2 44.68 -22.73 -36.43
CA PHE A 2 44.00 -23.04 -35.13
C PHE A 2 44.19 -22.00 -34.00
N LYS A 3 45.28 -21.25 -33.92
CA LYS A 3 45.51 -20.23 -32.86
C LYS A 3 44.70 -18.94 -33.05
N LEU A 4 44.36 -18.58 -34.29
CA LEU A 4 43.50 -17.43 -34.56
C LEU A 4 42.03 -17.72 -34.22
N LEU A 5 41.52 -18.92 -34.51
CA LEU A 5 40.16 -19.30 -34.17
C LEU A 5 39.90 -19.31 -32.65
N LYS A 6 40.88 -19.74 -31.83
CA LYS A 6 40.75 -19.70 -30.34
C LYS A 6 40.70 -18.28 -29.77
N LYS A 7 41.44 -17.32 -30.36
CA LYS A 7 41.38 -15.90 -29.93
C LYS A 7 40.08 -15.24 -30.35
N SER A 8 39.54 -15.54 -31.52
CA SER A 8 38.25 -15.02 -31.99
C SER A 8 37.08 -15.60 -31.17
N ALA A 9 37.10 -16.88 -30.83
CA ALA A 9 36.08 -17.48 -29.99
C ALA A 9 36.07 -16.91 -28.56
N LEU A 10 37.25 -16.59 -27.99
CA LEU A 10 37.35 -15.96 -26.67
C LEU A 10 36.83 -14.51 -26.68
N ALA A 11 37.09 -13.75 -27.75
CA ALA A 11 36.58 -12.37 -27.91
C ALA A 11 35.05 -12.34 -28.03
N ILE A 12 34.44 -13.30 -28.74
CA ILE A 12 32.99 -13.42 -28.88
C ILE A 12 32.34 -13.74 -27.55
N PHE A 13 32.98 -14.56 -26.71
CA PHE A 13 32.45 -14.90 -25.37
C PHE A 13 32.45 -13.72 -24.42
N PHE A 14 33.35 -12.74 -24.55
CA PHE A 14 33.38 -11.52 -23.76
C PHE A 14 32.44 -10.42 -24.28
N ILE A 15 32.04 -10.45 -25.56
CA ILE A 15 31.15 -9.45 -26.15
C ILE A 15 29.66 -9.87 -25.99
N LEU A 16 29.38 -11.17 -25.90
CA LEU A 16 28.01 -11.71 -25.76
C LEU A 16 27.23 -11.15 -24.54
N PRO A 17 27.83 -11.02 -23.37
CA PRO A 17 27.10 -10.43 -22.21
C PRO A 17 26.82 -8.94 -22.36
N PHE A 18 27.51 -8.20 -23.24
CA PHE A 18 27.21 -6.79 -23.53
C PHE A 18 26.09 -6.59 -24.56
N LEU A 19 25.73 -7.65 -25.30
CA LEU A 19 24.62 -7.66 -26.24
C LEU A 19 23.31 -8.14 -25.66
N VAL A 20 23.33 -8.71 -24.45
CA VAL A 20 22.11 -8.91 -23.66
C VAL A 20 21.71 -7.54 -23.15
N GLY A 21 20.89 -6.84 -23.91
CA GLY A 21 20.40 -5.52 -23.55
C GLY A 21 19.92 -5.52 -22.12
N ASN A 22 20.21 -4.45 -21.38
CA ASN A 22 19.69 -4.20 -20.04
C ASN A 22 18.17 -4.33 -20.11
N GLN A 23 17.65 -5.50 -19.79
CA GLN A 23 16.24 -5.64 -19.48
C GLN A 23 16.04 -4.80 -18.23
N LYS A 24 15.39 -3.65 -18.38
CA LYS A 24 14.88 -2.92 -17.24
C LYS A 24 14.00 -3.90 -16.48
N ALA A 25 14.42 -4.31 -15.29
CA ALA A 25 13.54 -5.02 -14.39
C ALA A 25 12.45 -4.02 -13.99
N GLU A 26 11.32 -4.06 -14.70
CA GLU A 26 10.14 -3.30 -14.33
C GLU A 26 9.59 -3.98 -13.08
N ALA A 27 9.89 -3.40 -11.93
CA ALA A 27 9.29 -3.79 -10.68
C ALA A 27 7.82 -3.31 -10.67
N SER A 28 6.89 -4.10 -10.12
CA SER A 28 5.54 -3.65 -9.90
C SER A 28 5.58 -2.52 -8.88
N HIS A 29 5.26 -1.30 -9.30
CA HIS A 29 5.36 -0.11 -8.46
C HIS A 29 4.07 0.06 -7.66
N MET A 30 3.99 -0.65 -6.53
CA MET A 30 2.85 -0.54 -5.62
C MET A 30 2.98 0.71 -4.77
N MET A 31 1.96 1.54 -4.78
CA MET A 31 1.92 2.82 -4.08
C MET A 31 1.22 2.74 -2.73
N GLY A 32 0.26 1.81 -2.59
CA GLY A 32 -0.49 1.63 -1.36
C GLY A 32 -1.48 0.49 -1.45
N ALA A 33 -2.23 0.30 -0.38
CA ALA A 33 -3.29 -0.71 -0.29
C ALA A 33 -4.28 -0.39 0.81
N ASP A 34 -5.53 -0.82 0.62
CA ASP A 34 -6.57 -0.86 1.63
C ASP A 34 -7.18 -2.26 1.70
N ILE A 35 -7.59 -2.67 2.88
CA ILE A 35 -8.39 -3.88 3.07
C ILE A 35 -9.53 -3.59 4.04
N THR A 36 -10.72 -3.93 3.62
CA THR A 36 -11.95 -3.74 4.39
C THR A 36 -12.79 -5.02 4.38
N TYR A 37 -13.66 -5.15 5.35
CA TYR A 37 -14.62 -6.25 5.39
C TYR A 37 -16.00 -5.78 5.82
N LYS A 38 -17.02 -6.44 5.28
CA LYS A 38 -18.42 -6.20 5.61
C LYS A 38 -19.07 -7.52 6.01
N CYS A 39 -19.78 -7.53 7.13
CA CYS A 39 -20.60 -8.67 7.51
C CYS A 39 -21.78 -8.81 6.54
N ILE A 40 -21.98 -10.02 6.01
CA ILE A 40 -23.12 -10.38 5.16
C ILE A 40 -24.03 -11.43 5.82
N ASP A 41 -23.50 -12.13 6.82
CA ASP A 41 -24.24 -13.06 7.68
C ASP A 41 -23.38 -13.38 8.91
N SER A 42 -23.95 -14.00 9.93
CA SER A 42 -23.21 -14.42 11.12
C SER A 42 -22.03 -15.32 10.74
N PHE A 43 -20.80 -14.92 11.14
CA PHE A 43 -19.53 -15.54 10.78
C PHE A 43 -19.25 -15.59 9.27
N LYS A 44 -19.85 -14.68 8.51
CA LYS A 44 -19.64 -14.60 7.06
C LYS A 44 -19.43 -13.15 6.63
N PHE A 45 -18.35 -12.91 5.93
CA PHE A 45 -17.88 -11.56 5.57
C PHE A 45 -17.55 -11.48 4.08
N GLU A 46 -17.88 -10.37 3.46
CA GLU A 46 -17.31 -9.95 2.20
C GLU A 46 -16.05 -9.14 2.49
N VAL A 47 -14.93 -9.51 1.86
CA VAL A 47 -13.66 -8.79 1.97
C VAL A 47 -13.35 -8.10 0.68
N THR A 48 -12.99 -6.83 0.77
CA THR A 48 -12.51 -6.01 -0.34
C THR A 48 -11.05 -5.64 -0.08
N LEU A 49 -10.16 -6.01 -1.00
CA LEU A 49 -8.75 -5.62 -1.02
C LEU A 49 -8.54 -4.71 -2.22
N LYS A 50 -7.98 -3.52 -1.98
CA LYS A 50 -7.59 -2.58 -3.01
C LYS A 50 -6.08 -2.45 -3.06
N TRP A 51 -5.52 -2.60 -4.24
CA TRP A 51 -4.12 -2.30 -4.52
C TRP A 51 -4.02 -1.06 -5.40
N TYR A 52 -3.17 -0.12 -5.01
CA TYR A 52 -2.86 1.09 -5.77
C TYR A 52 -1.53 0.91 -6.48
N ARG A 53 -1.56 0.89 -7.81
CA ARG A 53 -0.44 0.57 -8.68
C ARG A 53 -0.06 1.78 -9.55
N ASP A 54 1.23 2.06 -9.67
CA ASP A 54 1.76 2.94 -10.72
C ASP A 54 1.51 2.28 -12.09
N CYS A 55 0.92 3.00 -13.03
CA CYS A 55 0.58 2.48 -14.36
C CYS A 55 1.79 1.97 -15.14
N ARG A 56 3.00 2.45 -14.85
CA ARG A 56 4.26 1.96 -15.44
C ARG A 56 4.73 0.64 -14.87
N GLY A 57 4.13 0.19 -13.77
CA GLY A 57 4.50 -1.06 -13.13
C GLY A 57 3.98 -2.30 -13.85
N ILE A 58 4.43 -3.47 -13.41
CA ILE A 58 3.96 -4.77 -13.92
C ILE A 58 2.47 -4.92 -13.61
N PRO A 59 1.64 -5.38 -14.55
CA PRO A 59 0.23 -5.66 -14.31
C PRO A 59 0.01 -6.64 -13.17
N LEU A 60 -1.02 -6.41 -12.36
CA LEU A 60 -1.42 -7.32 -11.32
C LEU A 60 -2.23 -8.49 -11.89
N ASN A 61 -2.18 -9.63 -11.19
CA ASN A 61 -2.92 -10.82 -11.57
C ASN A 61 -4.43 -10.64 -11.38
N SER A 62 -5.23 -11.40 -12.12
CA SER A 62 -6.69 -11.45 -12.01
C SER A 62 -7.20 -12.06 -10.69
N ALA A 63 -6.33 -12.66 -9.91
CA ALA A 63 -6.64 -13.22 -8.60
C ALA A 63 -5.68 -12.63 -7.55
N GLY A 64 -6.23 -12.14 -6.45
CA GLY A 64 -5.50 -11.67 -5.28
C GLY A 64 -5.48 -12.71 -4.19
N GLY A 65 -4.31 -12.97 -3.59
CA GLY A 65 -4.19 -13.86 -2.44
C GLY A 65 -4.20 -13.09 -1.13
N ILE A 66 -5.00 -13.56 -0.17
CA ILE A 66 -4.94 -13.12 1.22
C ILE A 66 -4.69 -14.30 2.15
N ASN A 67 -4.07 -14.03 3.29
CA ASN A 67 -3.93 -14.96 4.38
C ASN A 67 -4.88 -14.55 5.52
N VAL A 68 -5.68 -15.49 5.97
CA VAL A 68 -6.60 -15.31 7.10
C VAL A 68 -6.02 -16.12 8.26
N LYS A 69 -5.60 -15.42 9.32
CA LYS A 69 -4.83 -16.02 10.42
C LYS A 69 -5.45 -15.70 11.77
N CYS A 70 -5.55 -16.71 12.64
CA CYS A 70 -5.76 -16.45 14.06
C CYS A 70 -4.45 -15.98 14.70
N SER A 71 -4.49 -14.91 15.49
CA SER A 71 -3.29 -14.28 16.09
C SER A 71 -2.47 -15.25 16.96
N ASN A 72 -3.09 -16.28 17.50
CA ASN A 72 -2.49 -17.28 18.38
C ASN A 72 -2.40 -18.67 17.76
N GLY A 73 -2.48 -18.82 16.42
CA GLY A 73 -2.44 -20.17 15.84
C GLY A 73 -2.49 -20.24 14.32
N SER A 74 -3.43 -21.04 13.84
CA SER A 74 -3.57 -21.47 12.47
C SER A 74 -3.90 -20.36 11.47
N SER A 75 -3.64 -20.62 10.20
CA SER A 75 -3.97 -19.72 9.09
C SER A 75 -4.48 -20.50 7.88
N GLN A 76 -5.23 -19.82 7.03
CA GLN A 76 -5.73 -20.31 5.75
C GLN A 76 -5.49 -19.26 4.66
N ASN A 77 -5.16 -19.71 3.46
CA ASN A 77 -5.06 -18.84 2.30
C ASN A 77 -6.41 -18.80 1.59
N VAL A 78 -6.82 -17.62 1.19
CA VAL A 78 -8.06 -17.38 0.44
C VAL A 78 -7.72 -16.59 -0.81
N THR A 79 -8.37 -16.95 -1.92
CA THR A 79 -8.24 -16.25 -3.19
C THR A 79 -9.40 -15.27 -3.35
N LEU A 80 -9.08 -14.03 -3.66
CA LEU A 80 -10.03 -13.00 -4.04
C LEU A 80 -10.04 -12.86 -5.57
N THR A 81 -11.17 -12.47 -6.12
CA THR A 81 -11.35 -12.23 -7.57
C THR A 81 -11.22 -10.74 -7.87
N LEU A 82 -10.45 -10.39 -8.90
CA LEU A 82 -10.41 -9.03 -9.43
C LEU A 82 -11.78 -8.67 -10.02
N THR A 83 -12.41 -7.65 -9.48
CA THR A 83 -13.75 -7.20 -9.89
C THR A 83 -13.73 -5.89 -10.64
N ASN A 84 -12.74 -5.04 -10.38
CA ASN A 84 -12.64 -3.73 -11.02
C ASN A 84 -11.19 -3.25 -11.15
N ILE A 85 -10.91 -2.52 -12.23
CA ILE A 85 -9.70 -1.72 -12.43
C ILE A 85 -10.16 -0.34 -12.87
N ARG A 86 -9.72 0.70 -12.17
CA ARG A 86 -9.98 2.08 -12.57
C ARG A 86 -8.76 2.96 -12.34
N GLU A 87 -8.57 3.90 -13.23
CA GLU A 87 -7.62 4.96 -13.02
C GLU A 87 -8.15 5.97 -11.99
N ILE A 88 -7.30 6.34 -11.04
CA ILE A 88 -7.62 7.29 -9.97
C ILE A 88 -6.65 8.48 -9.95
N THR A 89 -5.89 8.66 -11.02
CA THR A 89 -5.00 9.82 -11.15
C THR A 89 -5.81 11.13 -11.10
N PRO A 90 -5.48 12.08 -10.21
CA PRO A 90 -6.21 13.34 -10.11
C PRO A 90 -5.81 14.27 -11.28
N ILE A 91 -6.53 14.16 -12.39
CA ILE A 91 -6.33 14.95 -13.61
C ILE A 91 -7.58 15.78 -13.94
N CYS A 92 -7.40 16.83 -14.74
CA CYS A 92 -8.52 17.62 -15.25
C CYS A 92 -9.45 16.74 -16.11
N ALA A 93 -10.76 16.99 -16.04
CA ALA A 93 -11.79 16.22 -16.77
C ALA A 93 -11.59 16.19 -18.29
N THR A 94 -10.87 17.16 -18.86
CA THR A 94 -10.54 17.25 -20.29
C THR A 94 -9.17 16.66 -20.65
N ALA A 95 -8.40 16.21 -19.66
CA ALA A 95 -7.09 15.61 -19.91
C ALA A 95 -7.24 14.12 -20.27
N THR A 96 -6.31 13.61 -21.06
CA THR A 96 -6.19 12.17 -21.29
C THR A 96 -5.67 11.51 -20.02
N GLY A 97 -6.18 10.33 -19.67
CA GLY A 97 -5.79 9.60 -18.45
C GLY A 97 -4.28 9.45 -18.29
N GLY A 98 -3.80 9.59 -17.07
CA GLY A 98 -2.37 9.49 -16.75
C GLY A 98 -1.79 8.09 -17.03
N CYS A 99 -2.65 7.07 -17.08
CA CYS A 99 -2.27 5.69 -17.41
C CYS A 99 -2.18 5.43 -18.93
N VAL A 100 -2.60 6.36 -19.77
CA VAL A 100 -2.49 6.26 -21.23
C VAL A 100 -1.16 6.87 -21.68
N PRO A 101 -0.25 6.14 -22.34
CA PRO A 101 1.00 6.69 -22.86
C PRO A 101 0.72 7.86 -23.81
N GLN A 102 1.33 9.02 -23.57
CA GLN A 102 1.18 10.20 -24.39
C GLN A 102 2.51 10.55 -25.10
N ASN A 103 2.48 10.73 -26.40
CA ASN A 103 3.64 11.22 -27.19
C ASN A 103 4.95 10.48 -26.95
N GLY A 104 4.92 9.16 -26.69
CA GLY A 104 6.12 8.35 -26.42
C GLY A 104 6.70 8.51 -24.99
N TYR A 105 6.11 9.32 -24.14
CA TYR A 105 6.43 9.39 -22.72
C TYR A 105 5.62 8.36 -21.96
N GLY A 106 6.24 7.75 -20.93
CA GLY A 106 5.57 6.77 -20.08
C GLY A 106 4.35 7.39 -19.36
N SER A 107 3.35 6.57 -19.10
CA SER A 107 2.18 6.96 -18.33
C SER A 107 2.58 7.32 -16.89
N GLU A 108 2.08 8.44 -16.39
CA GLU A 108 2.27 8.87 -15.00
C GLU A 108 0.92 8.88 -14.28
N GLY A 109 0.45 7.71 -13.93
CA GLY A 109 -0.86 7.57 -13.33
C GLY A 109 -0.92 6.45 -12.31
N VAL A 110 -2.04 6.37 -11.63
CA VAL A 110 -2.33 5.37 -10.62
C VAL A 110 -3.63 4.64 -10.93
N GLU A 111 -3.56 3.32 -10.89
CA GLU A 111 -4.71 2.43 -11.00
C GLU A 111 -5.07 1.83 -9.64
N GLU A 112 -6.36 1.84 -9.33
CA GLU A 112 -6.95 1.05 -8.27
C GLU A 112 -7.40 -0.31 -8.84
N HIS A 113 -6.87 -1.38 -8.28
CA HIS A 113 -7.29 -2.76 -8.56
C HIS A 113 -8.08 -3.28 -7.37
N THR A 114 -9.37 -3.53 -7.56
CA THR A 114 -10.29 -3.99 -6.51
C THR A 114 -10.51 -5.49 -6.61
N TYR A 115 -10.19 -6.21 -5.53
CA TYR A 115 -10.41 -7.65 -5.39
C TYR A 115 -11.45 -7.91 -4.31
N VAL A 116 -12.40 -8.80 -4.60
CA VAL A 116 -13.49 -9.14 -3.67
C VAL A 116 -13.55 -10.65 -3.47
N GLY A 117 -13.91 -11.07 -2.27
CA GLY A 117 -14.17 -12.46 -1.95
C GLY A 117 -14.93 -12.62 -0.65
N THR A 118 -15.40 -13.83 -0.40
CA THR A 118 -16.18 -14.15 0.79
C THR A 118 -15.36 -14.99 1.76
N LEU A 119 -15.35 -14.61 3.02
CA LEU A 119 -14.86 -15.41 4.14
C LEU A 119 -16.04 -16.00 4.88
N ASP A 120 -16.24 -17.31 4.76
CA ASP A 120 -17.29 -18.04 5.47
C ASP A 120 -16.68 -18.95 6.53
N PHE A 121 -16.67 -18.50 7.79
CA PHE A 121 -16.15 -19.26 8.91
C PHE A 121 -17.08 -20.39 9.36
N ASN A 122 -18.23 -20.59 8.71
CA ASN A 122 -19.10 -21.74 8.94
C ASN A 122 -18.70 -22.96 8.10
N THR A 123 -17.88 -22.75 7.04
CA THR A 123 -17.48 -23.78 6.08
C THR A 123 -15.96 -23.98 6.02
N SER A 124 -15.53 -25.16 5.54
CA SER A 124 -14.10 -25.43 5.29
C SER A 124 -13.59 -24.56 4.13
N PRO A 125 -12.33 -24.08 4.18
CA PRO A 125 -11.32 -24.35 5.20
C PRO A 125 -11.36 -23.40 6.42
N LEU A 126 -12.16 -22.32 6.38
CA LEU A 126 -12.15 -21.27 7.41
C LEU A 126 -12.84 -21.67 8.71
N SER A 127 -13.65 -22.73 8.72
CA SER A 127 -14.32 -23.24 9.93
C SER A 127 -13.32 -23.61 11.04
N SER A 128 -12.08 -23.96 10.69
CA SER A 128 -11.00 -24.20 11.66
C SER A 128 -10.59 -22.95 12.45
N LEU A 129 -10.87 -21.76 11.91
CA LEU A 129 -10.56 -20.47 12.52
C LEU A 129 -11.76 -19.86 13.28
N LYS A 130 -12.95 -20.43 13.17
CA LYS A 130 -14.18 -19.90 13.80
C LYS A 130 -14.06 -19.73 15.32
N ASN A 131 -13.34 -20.64 15.98
CA ASN A 131 -13.14 -20.63 17.42
C ASN A 131 -11.86 -19.87 17.84
N CYS A 132 -11.33 -19.00 17.01
CA CYS A 132 -10.18 -18.16 17.35
C CYS A 132 -10.51 -17.31 18.58
N THR A 133 -9.74 -17.47 19.65
CA THR A 133 -9.91 -16.70 20.90
C THR A 133 -9.18 -15.35 20.86
N GLY A 134 -8.29 -15.17 19.91
CA GLY A 134 -7.61 -13.91 19.62
C GLY A 134 -8.27 -13.15 18.48
N LYS A 135 -7.48 -12.34 17.80
CA LYS A 135 -7.92 -11.62 16.59
C LYS A 135 -7.76 -12.50 15.36
N ILE A 136 -8.69 -12.41 14.44
CA ILE A 136 -8.51 -12.83 13.06
C ILE A 136 -7.82 -11.69 12.32
N ILE A 137 -6.69 -11.99 11.69
CA ILE A 137 -5.92 -11.05 10.87
C ILE A 137 -6.16 -11.46 9.41
N ILE A 138 -6.73 -10.54 8.63
CA ILE A 138 -7.04 -10.70 7.21
C ILE A 138 -6.00 -9.88 6.47
N GLY A 139 -4.98 -10.50 5.87
CA GLY A 139 -3.86 -9.76 5.30
C GLY A 139 -3.48 -10.15 3.90
N GLY A 140 -3.06 -9.18 3.12
CA GLY A 140 -2.53 -9.34 1.77
C GLY A 140 -1.13 -8.76 1.61
N SER A 141 -0.35 -9.33 0.71
CA SER A 141 0.98 -8.82 0.38
C SER A 141 1.25 -8.85 -1.12
N VAL A 142 2.04 -7.90 -1.60
CA VAL A 142 2.46 -7.82 -3.00
C VAL A 142 3.88 -7.25 -3.11
N ASN A 143 4.66 -7.70 -4.06
CA ASN A 143 5.93 -7.13 -4.48
C ASN A 143 5.69 -6.21 -5.71
N ALA A 144 6.41 -5.12 -5.88
CA ALA A 144 7.32 -4.42 -5.01
C ALA A 144 6.79 -3.01 -4.78
N ARG A 145 7.28 -2.34 -3.71
CA ARG A 145 6.98 -0.91 -3.46
C ARG A 145 7.47 -0.05 -4.61
N ASN A 146 6.83 1.12 -4.78
CA ASN A 146 7.25 2.10 -5.77
C ASN A 146 8.69 2.55 -5.50
N GLY A 147 9.53 2.50 -6.54
CA GLY A 147 10.94 2.91 -6.48
C GLY A 147 11.17 4.41 -6.30
N ALA A 148 10.13 5.24 -6.46
CA ALA A 148 10.19 6.67 -6.16
C ALA A 148 10.28 6.98 -4.66
N ILE A 149 9.97 6.01 -3.79
CA ILE A 149 10.14 6.17 -2.34
C ILE A 149 11.63 6.13 -2.00
N THR A 150 12.21 7.29 -1.68
CA THR A 150 13.65 7.43 -1.40
C THR A 150 13.99 7.26 0.09
N THR A 151 13.04 7.43 0.98
CA THR A 151 13.21 7.39 2.44
C THR A 151 12.69 6.11 3.07
N GLY A 152 11.75 5.47 2.40
CA GLY A 152 11.05 4.29 2.90
C GLY A 152 11.70 2.96 2.50
N PRO A 153 11.17 1.86 3.00
CA PRO A 153 11.62 0.52 2.66
C PRO A 153 11.28 0.16 1.21
N SER A 154 12.17 -0.60 0.59
CA SER A 154 11.90 -1.30 -0.68
C SER A 154 11.23 -2.66 -0.43
N GLY A 155 10.84 -3.36 -1.49
CA GLY A 155 10.33 -4.73 -1.44
C GLY A 155 8.82 -4.83 -1.19
N THR A 156 8.40 -5.81 -0.41
CA THR A 156 6.99 -6.17 -0.23
C THR A 156 6.18 -5.09 0.49
N ILE A 157 4.98 -4.79 0.01
CA ILE A 157 3.92 -4.12 0.78
C ILE A 157 3.03 -5.20 1.41
N TYR A 158 2.67 -5.00 2.66
CA TYR A 158 1.68 -5.77 3.39
C TYR A 158 0.62 -4.86 4.00
N THR A 159 -0.64 -5.23 3.85
CA THR A 159 -1.79 -4.58 4.52
C THR A 159 -2.66 -5.63 5.19
N ASP A 160 -3.32 -5.27 6.28
CA ASP A 160 -4.29 -6.14 6.94
C ASP A 160 -5.43 -5.38 7.61
N ALA A 161 -6.49 -6.11 7.89
CA ALA A 161 -7.56 -5.74 8.80
C ALA A 161 -7.68 -6.78 9.92
N GLU A 162 -8.11 -6.36 11.09
CA GLU A 162 -8.28 -7.22 12.25
C GLU A 162 -9.77 -7.33 12.63
N LEU A 163 -10.19 -8.54 13.00
CA LEU A 163 -11.55 -8.87 13.39
C LEU A 163 -11.55 -9.71 14.67
N VAL A 164 -12.35 -9.33 15.67
CA VAL A 164 -12.54 -10.12 16.91
C VAL A 164 -13.78 -10.99 16.76
N LEU A 165 -13.65 -12.10 16.07
CA LEU A 165 -14.76 -12.95 15.64
C LEU A 165 -15.60 -13.51 16.79
N LYS A 166 -14.96 -13.87 17.92
CA LYS A 166 -15.63 -14.47 19.08
C LYS A 166 -16.66 -13.55 19.72
N ASN A 167 -16.36 -12.26 19.81
CA ASN A 167 -17.21 -11.28 20.49
C ASN A 167 -18.11 -10.50 19.53
N ALA A 168 -17.74 -10.47 18.25
CA ALA A 168 -18.45 -9.75 17.22
C ALA A 168 -18.56 -10.62 15.94
N PRO A 169 -19.48 -11.62 15.94
CA PRO A 169 -19.64 -12.55 14.82
C PRO A 169 -20.15 -11.88 13.55
N CYS A 170 -20.57 -10.62 13.63
CA CYS A 170 -21.06 -9.81 12.54
C CYS A 170 -20.69 -8.34 12.80
N ASN A 171 -19.42 -7.98 12.67
CA ASN A 171 -18.89 -6.63 12.73
C ASN A 171 -18.42 -6.17 11.36
N ASN A 172 -18.34 -4.86 11.12
CA ASN A 172 -17.83 -4.29 9.88
C ASN A 172 -16.54 -3.52 10.16
N SER A 173 -15.66 -3.43 9.17
CA SER A 173 -14.55 -2.50 9.23
C SER A 173 -15.02 -1.11 8.83
N PRO A 174 -14.35 -0.04 9.29
CA PRO A 174 -14.53 1.28 8.70
C PRO A 174 -14.33 1.25 7.19
N THR A 175 -15.02 2.13 6.48
CA THR A 175 -14.84 2.36 5.04
C THR A 175 -14.12 3.68 4.81
N LEU A 176 -13.27 3.74 3.76
CA LEU A 176 -12.56 4.94 3.35
C LEU A 176 -13.31 5.61 2.20
N THR A 177 -13.68 6.88 2.37
CA THR A 177 -14.50 7.62 1.39
C THR A 177 -13.68 8.53 0.48
N SER A 178 -12.43 8.85 0.87
CA SER A 178 -11.51 9.66 0.07
C SER A 178 -10.54 8.77 -0.71
N GLU A 179 -10.18 9.18 -1.92
CA GLU A 179 -9.14 8.50 -2.68
C GLU A 179 -7.76 8.77 -2.06
N PRO A 180 -6.90 7.74 -1.86
CA PRO A 180 -5.64 7.88 -1.15
C PRO A 180 -4.52 8.48 -2.03
N ILE A 181 -4.87 9.40 -2.92
CA ILE A 181 -3.93 10.03 -3.85
C ILE A 181 -4.02 11.53 -3.71
N ALA A 182 -2.84 12.14 -3.57
CA ALA A 182 -2.71 13.57 -3.50
C ALA A 182 -1.55 14.06 -4.37
N ILE A 183 -1.75 15.20 -5.03
CA ILE A 183 -0.68 15.97 -5.66
C ILE A 183 -0.28 17.07 -4.69
N LEU A 184 1.01 17.13 -4.35
CA LEU A 184 1.55 18.07 -3.39
C LEU A 184 2.35 19.17 -4.09
N CYS A 185 2.24 20.40 -3.58
CA CYS A 185 3.12 21.50 -3.97
C CYS A 185 4.13 21.76 -2.86
N CYS A 186 5.42 21.89 -3.23
CA CYS A 186 6.47 22.25 -2.31
C CYS A 186 6.19 23.58 -1.61
N ASN A 187 6.52 23.64 -0.33
CA ASN A 187 6.41 24.82 0.53
C ASN A 187 4.97 25.36 0.69
N GLN A 188 3.96 24.55 0.36
CA GLN A 188 2.56 24.88 0.62
C GLN A 188 1.99 23.94 1.68
N PRO A 189 1.22 24.45 2.65
CA PRO A 189 0.51 23.62 3.60
C PRO A 189 -0.40 22.61 2.91
N PHE A 190 -0.34 21.36 3.34
CA PHE A 190 -1.13 20.27 2.83
C PHE A 190 -2.03 19.71 3.93
N PHE A 191 -3.29 19.48 3.59
CA PHE A 191 -4.33 18.94 4.45
C PHE A 191 -4.97 17.76 3.74
N PHE A 192 -5.03 16.61 4.39
CA PHE A 192 -5.62 15.42 3.82
C PHE A 192 -6.34 14.60 4.90
N ASN A 193 -7.45 13.97 4.51
CA ASN A 193 -8.19 13.04 5.33
C ASN A 193 -8.66 11.86 4.47
N ASN A 194 -8.39 10.63 4.91
CA ASN A 194 -8.85 9.42 4.21
C ASN A 194 -10.38 9.25 4.25
N GLY A 195 -11.10 10.04 5.06
CA GLY A 195 -12.55 9.98 5.17
C GLY A 195 -13.04 8.64 5.71
N ALA A 196 -12.34 8.07 6.71
CA ALA A 196 -12.80 6.84 7.34
C ALA A 196 -14.12 7.08 8.08
N VAL A 197 -15.10 6.22 7.83
CA VAL A 197 -16.43 6.25 8.45
C VAL A 197 -16.87 4.84 8.84
N ASP A 198 -17.54 4.72 9.96
CA ASP A 198 -18.26 3.52 10.35
C ASP A 198 -19.76 3.85 10.42
N ASN A 199 -20.43 3.66 9.29
CA ASN A 199 -21.86 3.98 9.15
C ASN A 199 -22.79 2.79 9.47
N ILE A 200 -22.25 1.61 9.74
CA ILE A 200 -23.03 0.40 9.98
C ILE A 200 -23.11 0.12 11.46
N ASP A 201 -21.97 0.01 12.12
CA ASP A 201 -21.91 -0.33 13.55
C ASP A 201 -21.85 0.92 14.43
N ASN A 202 -21.52 2.08 13.85
CA ASN A 202 -21.33 3.38 14.51
C ASN A 202 -20.28 3.35 15.62
N ASP A 203 -19.22 2.57 15.40
CA ASP A 203 -18.08 2.52 16.30
C ASP A 203 -17.27 3.83 16.27
N SER A 204 -16.73 4.22 17.40
CA SER A 204 -15.81 5.38 17.46
C SER A 204 -14.47 5.03 16.81
N LEU A 205 -14.00 5.93 15.94
CA LEU A 205 -12.74 5.75 15.24
C LEU A 205 -11.58 6.45 15.95
N SER A 206 -10.40 5.86 15.89
CA SER A 206 -9.15 6.49 16.30
C SER A 206 -8.05 6.21 15.28
N TYR A 207 -7.11 7.15 15.15
CA TYR A 207 -6.09 7.14 14.12
C TYR A 207 -4.70 7.18 14.72
N SER A 208 -3.79 6.40 14.16
CA SER A 208 -2.39 6.40 14.57
C SER A 208 -1.47 6.07 13.40
N TRP A 209 -0.24 6.59 13.45
CA TRP A 209 0.80 6.16 12.54
C TRP A 209 1.22 4.73 12.82
N GLY A 210 1.46 3.96 11.77
CA GLY A 210 1.96 2.59 11.86
C GLY A 210 3.27 2.38 11.11
N HIS A 211 4.04 1.39 11.53
CA HIS A 211 5.21 0.97 10.77
C HIS A 211 4.80 0.34 9.44
N PRO A 212 5.51 0.62 8.33
CA PRO A 212 5.33 -0.14 7.11
C PRO A 212 5.72 -1.60 7.35
N ARG A 213 4.96 -2.52 6.75
CA ARG A 213 5.15 -3.96 6.96
C ARG A 213 5.38 -4.69 5.64
N SER A 214 6.09 -5.82 5.70
CA SER A 214 6.29 -6.76 4.60
C SER A 214 5.53 -8.07 4.80
N ALA A 215 5.11 -8.37 6.03
CA ALA A 215 4.27 -9.51 6.41
C ALA A 215 3.58 -9.23 7.74
N VAL A 216 2.72 -10.15 8.17
CA VAL A 216 2.16 -10.13 9.54
C VAL A 216 3.31 -10.01 10.55
N SER A 217 3.23 -9.02 11.43
CA SER A 217 4.22 -8.79 12.50
C SER A 217 5.67 -8.53 12.01
N THR A 218 5.88 -8.25 10.73
CA THR A 218 7.21 -7.95 10.19
C THR A 218 7.26 -6.50 9.73
N ASN A 219 7.79 -5.64 10.59
CA ASN A 219 8.03 -4.24 10.24
C ASN A 219 9.22 -4.13 9.28
N THR A 220 9.11 -3.19 8.35
CA THR A 220 10.22 -2.79 7.47
C THR A 220 10.78 -1.45 7.93
N GLY A 221 12.11 -1.32 7.93
CA GLY A 221 12.77 -0.09 8.36
C GLY A 221 12.77 1.01 7.31
N TYR A 222 12.94 2.23 7.77
CA TYR A 222 13.29 3.37 6.93
C TYR A 222 14.81 3.49 6.80
N GLY A 223 15.28 4.11 5.72
CA GLY A 223 16.70 4.46 5.56
C GLY A 223 17.07 5.69 6.39
N GLY A 224 18.34 5.79 6.82
CA GLY A 224 18.84 6.97 7.51
C GLY A 224 18.07 7.30 8.80
N ASN A 225 17.71 8.57 8.97
CA ASN A 225 17.00 9.08 10.16
C ASN A 225 15.48 9.13 10.00
N TRP A 226 14.93 8.49 8.97
CA TRP A 226 13.48 8.48 8.69
C TRP A 226 12.76 7.45 9.54
N SER A 227 11.48 7.70 9.81
CA SER A 227 10.61 6.84 10.61
C SER A 227 9.15 6.93 10.13
N TYR A 228 8.28 6.07 10.63
CA TYR A 228 6.87 6.04 10.24
C TYR A 228 6.12 7.34 10.56
N ASN A 229 6.53 8.08 11.56
CA ASN A 229 5.99 9.40 11.95
C ASN A 229 6.86 10.57 11.47
N TYR A 230 7.88 10.31 10.68
CA TYR A 230 8.74 11.27 9.99
C TYR A 230 9.27 10.64 8.70
N ALA A 231 8.35 10.39 7.76
CA ALA A 231 8.62 9.54 6.61
C ALA A 231 9.27 10.28 5.42
N PHE A 232 9.22 11.61 5.42
CA PHE A 232 9.76 12.47 4.36
C PHE A 232 10.03 13.88 4.89
N SER A 233 10.70 14.71 4.08
CA SER A 233 11.07 16.07 4.47
C SER A 233 9.85 16.98 4.57
N VAL A 234 9.60 17.49 5.76
CA VAL A 234 8.57 18.47 6.07
C VAL A 234 9.18 19.72 6.71
N TYR A 235 8.47 20.84 6.63
CA TYR A 235 8.93 22.06 7.26
C TYR A 235 9.02 21.90 8.78
N ASP A 236 10.22 22.08 9.31
CA ASP A 236 10.51 22.14 10.73
C ASP A 236 11.74 23.05 10.97
N PRO A 237 11.55 24.30 11.41
CA PRO A 237 12.65 25.24 11.62
C PRO A 237 13.42 24.99 12.91
N ARG A 238 13.02 24.02 13.72
CA ARG A 238 13.70 23.71 14.99
C ARG A 238 15.00 22.95 14.76
N ASN A 239 15.97 23.16 15.63
CA ASN A 239 17.23 22.43 15.63
C ASN A 239 17.51 21.91 17.05
N PRO A 240 17.51 20.57 17.30
CA PRO A 240 17.25 19.52 16.31
C PRO A 240 15.78 19.46 15.87
N ILE A 241 15.53 18.91 14.67
CA ILE A 241 14.18 18.59 14.18
C ILE A 241 13.49 17.64 15.17
N GLN A 242 12.21 17.91 15.45
CA GLN A 242 11.45 17.15 16.46
C GLN A 242 10.26 16.41 15.81
N PRO A 243 10.49 15.25 15.21
CA PRO A 243 9.46 14.55 14.42
C PRO A 243 8.23 14.14 15.24
N ASN A 244 8.38 13.94 16.54
CA ASN A 244 7.30 13.50 17.44
C ASN A 244 6.52 14.67 18.10
N ASN A 245 6.83 15.91 17.73
CA ASN A 245 6.20 17.10 18.29
C ASN A 245 5.80 18.09 17.19
N PRO A 246 4.86 17.72 16.30
CA PRO A 246 4.36 18.62 15.25
C PRO A 246 3.54 19.78 15.84
N ILE A 247 3.50 20.90 15.14
CA ILE A 247 2.69 22.07 15.49
C ILE A 247 1.80 22.42 14.29
N PRO A 248 0.63 21.77 14.16
CA PRO A 248 -0.25 21.92 13.00
C PRO A 248 -0.88 23.32 12.89
N SER A 249 -0.98 24.05 13.99
CA SER A 249 -1.56 25.41 14.04
C SER A 249 -0.58 26.52 13.66
N SER A 250 0.70 26.21 13.43
CA SER A 250 1.67 27.21 12.94
C SER A 250 1.42 27.55 11.46
N ASN A 251 2.01 28.65 11.01
CA ASN A 251 1.94 29.07 9.60
C ASN A 251 3.37 29.32 9.05
N PRO A 252 3.91 28.44 8.18
CA PRO A 252 3.30 27.16 7.75
C PRO A 252 3.29 26.10 8.88
N PRO A 253 2.45 25.04 8.78
CA PRO A 253 2.45 23.92 9.72
C PRO A 253 3.82 23.27 9.86
N ILE A 254 4.20 22.97 11.11
CA ILE A 254 5.50 22.40 11.47
C ILE A 254 5.37 20.90 11.73
N GLY A 255 6.23 20.11 11.08
CA GLY A 255 6.29 18.66 11.25
C GLY A 255 5.19 17.91 10.48
N LEU A 256 5.09 16.61 10.73
CA LEU A 256 4.07 15.72 10.17
C LEU A 256 3.04 15.41 11.27
N TYR A 257 1.85 15.97 11.17
CA TYR A 257 0.78 15.82 12.16
C TYR A 257 -0.29 14.85 11.66
N LEU A 258 -0.78 14.02 12.57
CA LEU A 258 -2.00 13.22 12.41
C LEU A 258 -2.90 13.50 13.61
N ASN A 259 -4.12 13.94 13.35
CA ASN A 259 -5.13 14.08 14.39
C ASN A 259 -5.67 12.68 14.79
N PRO A 260 -5.52 12.25 16.04
CA PRO A 260 -5.93 10.91 16.45
C PRO A 260 -7.44 10.70 16.52
N GLU A 261 -8.25 11.78 16.50
CA GLU A 261 -9.70 11.72 16.58
C GLU A 261 -10.37 11.89 15.21
N THR A 262 -9.84 12.78 14.36
CA THR A 262 -10.45 13.08 13.06
C THR A 262 -9.76 12.40 11.88
N GLY A 263 -8.51 11.95 12.04
CA GLY A 263 -7.71 11.37 10.96
C GLY A 263 -7.09 12.42 10.03
N ASP A 264 -7.17 13.72 10.36
CA ASP A 264 -6.57 14.76 9.54
C ASP A 264 -5.04 14.67 9.56
N ILE A 265 -4.45 14.65 8.37
CA ILE A 265 -3.01 14.69 8.14
C ILE A 265 -2.64 16.10 7.70
N ILE A 266 -1.72 16.75 8.43
CA ILE A 266 -1.33 18.14 8.18
C ILE A 266 0.20 18.23 8.17
N PHE A 267 0.76 18.83 7.12
CA PHE A 267 2.19 19.09 7.01
C PHE A 267 2.49 20.12 5.92
N THR A 268 3.74 20.55 5.82
CA THR A 268 4.24 21.37 4.70
C THR A 268 5.43 20.66 4.07
N PRO A 269 5.33 20.12 2.84
CA PRO A 269 6.44 19.44 2.17
C PRO A 269 7.50 20.46 1.75
N VAL A 270 8.80 20.11 1.88
CA VAL A 270 9.91 21.01 1.52
C VAL A 270 10.78 20.47 0.40
N ASN A 271 10.72 19.17 0.11
CA ASN A 271 11.40 18.54 -1.02
C ASN A 271 10.35 17.90 -1.94
N CYS A 272 10.44 18.21 -3.21
CA CYS A 272 9.56 17.65 -4.27
C CYS A 272 10.37 17.11 -5.44
#